data_26720eb4391cd598672dc3c51f490133
#
_entry.id   26720eb4391cd598672dc3c51f490133
#
_cell.length_a   1.000
_cell.length_b   1.000
_cell.length_c   1.000
_cell.angle_alpha   90.00
_cell.angle_beta   90.00
_cell.angle_gamma   90.00
#
_symmetry.space_group_name_H-M   'P 1'
#
loop_
_entity.id
_entity.type
_entity.pdbx_description
1 polymer ?
#
loop_
_entity_poly.entity_id
_entity_poly.type
_entity_poly.pdbx_seq_one_letter_code
_entity_poly.pdbx_strand_id
1 'polypeptide(L)'
;VIRNLGSDDNTTQFVAGALQEGKKLGFKISTFLSNGDDAKFQDFVNQAISQKYDGIILSQGRDPYSTALVKKAVDAGIKVAVFDTAVSGEIPGVTVSQQDDASLTELSFGQLVKDFNGKANIVKLWVAGFPPMERRQAAYQTLLKQNPGIKELESIGAVSSDVQGDTANKVGAILAKYPKGKIDAIWGTWDAFSQGAYKALKENGRTEIKLYSIDISNQDLQLMREAGSPWKVSVAVDPKLIGA
;
A
#
# COMPACT_ATOMS: atom_id res chain seq x y z
N VAL A 1 -15.37 7.21 -9.11
CA VAL A 1 -14.24 6.51 -8.49
C VAL A 1 -14.53 6.34 -7.01
N ILE A 2 -14.51 5.10 -6.52
CA ILE A 2 -14.73 4.76 -5.11
C ILE A 2 -13.47 4.02 -4.61
N ARG A 3 -12.81 4.56 -3.58
CA ARG A 3 -11.56 4.02 -3.06
C ARG A 3 -11.64 3.82 -1.53
N ASN A 4 -11.16 2.67 -1.06
CA ASN A 4 -11.17 2.34 0.38
C ASN A 4 -9.99 2.94 1.17
N LEU A 5 -9.17 3.77 0.56
CA LEU A 5 -8.18 4.61 1.22
C LEU A 5 -8.61 6.08 1.15
N GLY A 6 -7.85 6.96 1.76
CA GLY A 6 -8.29 8.34 1.95
C GLY A 6 -7.30 9.39 1.46
N SER A 7 -6.59 10.01 2.39
CA SER A 7 -5.82 11.23 2.15
C SER A 7 -4.32 11.00 1.90
N ASP A 8 -3.89 9.77 1.70
CA ASP A 8 -2.51 9.47 1.35
C ASP A 8 -2.15 9.97 -0.06
N ASP A 9 -0.85 10.18 -0.32
CA ASP A 9 -0.35 10.74 -1.58
C ASP A 9 -0.68 9.82 -2.77
N ASN A 10 -0.60 8.50 -2.60
CA ASN A 10 -0.96 7.53 -3.63
C ASN A 10 -2.43 7.68 -4.06
N THR A 11 -3.34 7.81 -3.09
CA THR A 11 -4.77 8.06 -3.37
C THR A 11 -4.97 9.38 -4.09
N THR A 12 -4.30 10.45 -3.65
CA THR A 12 -4.39 11.77 -4.28
C THR A 12 -3.95 11.73 -5.74
N GLN A 13 -2.84 11.08 -6.04
CA GLN A 13 -2.32 10.95 -7.40
C GLN A 13 -3.20 10.05 -8.27
N PHE A 14 -3.67 8.91 -7.75
CA PHE A 14 -4.59 8.03 -8.46
C PHE A 14 -5.89 8.77 -8.88
N VAL A 15 -6.49 9.47 -7.94
CA VAL A 15 -7.70 10.28 -8.21
C VAL A 15 -7.41 11.39 -9.23
N ALA A 16 -6.26 12.06 -9.12
CA ALA A 16 -5.87 13.09 -10.08
C ALA A 16 -5.73 12.53 -11.50
N GLY A 17 -5.17 11.32 -11.66
CA GLY A 17 -5.10 10.62 -12.93
C GLY A 17 -6.48 10.35 -13.52
N ALA A 18 -7.36 9.73 -12.72
CA ALA A 18 -8.73 9.43 -13.13
C ALA A 18 -9.52 10.68 -13.54
N LEU A 19 -9.42 11.76 -12.76
CA LEU A 19 -10.08 13.04 -13.09
C LEU A 19 -9.54 13.66 -14.37
N GLN A 20 -8.22 13.63 -14.56
CA GLN A 20 -7.56 14.18 -15.74
C GLN A 20 -7.96 13.45 -17.02
N GLU A 21 -7.90 12.11 -17.00
CA GLU A 21 -8.23 11.30 -18.18
C GLU A 21 -9.73 11.29 -18.44
N GLY A 22 -10.55 11.16 -17.39
CA GLY A 22 -12.00 11.25 -17.55
C GLY A 22 -12.46 12.58 -18.16
N LYS A 23 -11.82 13.72 -17.81
CA LYS A 23 -12.10 15.00 -18.44
C LYS A 23 -11.77 15.00 -19.93
N LYS A 24 -10.63 14.40 -20.34
CA LYS A 24 -10.26 14.28 -21.76
C LYS A 24 -11.25 13.45 -22.54
N LEU A 25 -11.78 12.40 -21.92
CA LEU A 25 -12.75 11.49 -22.53
C LEU A 25 -14.20 12.01 -22.44
N GLY A 26 -14.43 13.18 -21.84
CA GLY A 26 -15.75 13.80 -21.70
C GLY A 26 -16.61 13.22 -20.57
N PHE A 27 -16.03 12.46 -19.65
CA PHE A 27 -16.74 11.94 -18.49
C PHE A 27 -16.85 12.98 -17.36
N LYS A 28 -17.99 12.95 -16.67
CA LYS A 28 -18.16 13.63 -15.37
C LYS A 28 -17.83 12.64 -14.26
N ILE A 29 -16.73 12.87 -13.55
CA ILE A 29 -16.25 11.97 -12.50
C ILE A 29 -16.57 12.53 -11.11
N SER A 30 -17.17 11.68 -10.27
CA SER A 30 -17.31 11.88 -8.83
C SER A 30 -16.37 10.95 -8.08
N THR A 31 -15.81 11.42 -6.97
CA THR A 31 -14.88 10.65 -6.15
C THR A 31 -15.42 10.46 -4.74
N PHE A 32 -15.27 9.24 -4.21
CA PHE A 32 -15.71 8.85 -2.88
C PHE A 32 -14.58 8.10 -2.19
N LEU A 33 -14.13 8.61 -1.04
CA LEU A 33 -13.01 8.07 -0.28
C LEU A 33 -13.50 7.64 1.11
N SER A 34 -13.36 6.35 1.43
CA SER A 34 -13.91 5.82 2.68
C SER A 34 -12.93 5.88 3.86
N ASN A 35 -11.67 6.24 3.63
CA ASN A 35 -10.63 6.35 4.66
C ASN A 35 -10.42 5.05 5.47
N GLY A 36 -10.52 3.90 4.82
CA GLY A 36 -10.39 2.58 5.47
C GLY A 36 -11.66 2.08 6.14
N ASP A 37 -12.75 2.84 6.07
CA ASP A 37 -14.07 2.45 6.61
C ASP A 37 -14.82 1.60 5.59
N ASP A 38 -14.90 0.30 5.85
CA ASP A 38 -15.56 -0.66 4.96
C ASP A 38 -17.07 -0.43 4.82
N ALA A 39 -17.74 0.05 5.87
CA ALA A 39 -19.17 0.35 5.80
C ALA A 39 -19.41 1.53 4.85
N LYS A 40 -18.65 2.60 4.97
CA LYS A 40 -18.69 3.73 4.02
C LYS A 40 -18.37 3.31 2.60
N PHE A 41 -17.38 2.44 2.39
CA PHE A 41 -17.07 1.95 1.05
C PHE A 41 -18.28 1.25 0.43
N GLN A 42 -18.95 0.37 1.19
CA GLN A 42 -20.15 -0.32 0.77
C GLN A 42 -21.30 0.67 0.50
N ASP A 43 -21.51 1.65 1.37
CA ASP A 43 -22.53 2.68 1.21
C ASP A 43 -22.29 3.51 -0.06
N PHE A 44 -21.06 3.90 -0.38
CA PHE A 44 -20.74 4.62 -1.60
C PHE A 44 -21.02 3.82 -2.86
N VAL A 45 -20.76 2.51 -2.85
CA VAL A 45 -21.13 1.64 -3.99
C VAL A 45 -22.65 1.55 -4.12
N ASN A 46 -23.37 1.34 -3.02
CA ASN A 46 -24.83 1.32 -3.03
C ASN A 46 -25.44 2.66 -3.48
N GLN A 47 -24.84 3.77 -3.06
CA GLN A 47 -25.24 5.12 -3.51
C GLN A 47 -25.02 5.28 -5.02
N ALA A 48 -23.88 4.86 -5.55
CA ALA A 48 -23.60 4.93 -6.98
C ALA A 48 -24.59 4.08 -7.80
N ILE A 49 -24.98 2.90 -7.29
CA ILE A 49 -26.01 2.05 -7.89
C ILE A 49 -27.38 2.77 -7.89
N SER A 50 -27.79 3.30 -6.74
CA SER A 50 -29.09 3.97 -6.61
C SER A 50 -29.20 5.25 -7.44
N GLN A 51 -28.10 5.97 -7.61
CA GLN A 51 -27.99 7.17 -8.44
C GLN A 51 -27.78 6.86 -9.94
N LYS A 52 -27.71 5.59 -10.32
CA LYS A 52 -27.58 5.11 -11.70
C LYS A 52 -26.37 5.70 -12.43
N TYR A 53 -25.19 5.64 -11.80
CA TYR A 53 -23.96 5.99 -12.48
C TYR A 53 -23.73 5.06 -13.67
N ASP A 54 -23.18 5.59 -14.77
CA ASP A 54 -22.89 4.80 -15.98
C ASP A 54 -21.74 3.80 -15.75
N GLY A 55 -20.76 4.18 -14.93
CA GLY A 55 -19.60 3.35 -14.59
C GLY A 55 -19.05 3.62 -13.20
N ILE A 56 -18.41 2.60 -12.64
CA ILE A 56 -17.76 2.66 -11.34
C ILE A 56 -16.34 2.10 -11.47
N ILE A 57 -15.36 2.84 -10.94
CA ILE A 57 -14.01 2.32 -10.68
C ILE A 57 -13.91 2.08 -9.18
N LEU A 58 -13.68 0.82 -8.78
CA LEU A 58 -13.48 0.43 -7.39
C LEU A 58 -12.00 0.18 -7.13
N SER A 59 -11.47 0.73 -6.04
CA SER A 59 -10.07 0.54 -5.66
C SER A 59 -9.92 0.24 -4.18
N GLN A 60 -9.06 -0.72 -3.85
CA GLN A 60 -8.71 -1.14 -2.49
C GLN A 60 -9.88 -1.75 -1.68
N GLY A 61 -10.92 -2.24 -2.36
CA GLY A 61 -12.01 -2.98 -1.70
C GLY A 61 -11.50 -4.31 -1.16
N ARG A 62 -11.98 -4.69 0.03
CA ARG A 62 -11.55 -5.90 0.76
C ARG A 62 -12.57 -7.03 0.68
N ASP A 63 -12.13 -8.26 0.93
CA ASP A 63 -13.02 -9.38 1.25
C ASP A 63 -13.69 -9.17 2.63
N PRO A 64 -14.89 -9.73 2.83
CA PRO A 64 -15.62 -10.58 1.89
C PRO A 64 -16.66 -9.84 1.02
N TYR A 65 -16.81 -8.54 1.15
CA TYR A 65 -17.94 -7.79 0.59
C TYR A 65 -17.77 -7.36 -0.88
N SER A 66 -16.53 -7.16 -1.35
CA SER A 66 -16.28 -6.53 -2.65
C SER A 66 -16.86 -7.32 -3.83
N THR A 67 -16.75 -8.64 -3.83
CA THR A 67 -17.31 -9.49 -4.89
C THR A 67 -18.82 -9.32 -5.02
N ALA A 68 -19.53 -9.29 -3.90
CA ALA A 68 -20.99 -9.12 -3.91
C ALA A 68 -21.40 -7.72 -4.40
N LEU A 69 -20.66 -6.67 -4.01
CA LEU A 69 -20.92 -5.31 -4.46
C LEU A 69 -20.65 -5.13 -5.95
N VAL A 70 -19.58 -5.72 -6.48
CA VAL A 70 -19.26 -5.71 -7.92
C VAL A 70 -20.36 -6.39 -8.70
N LYS A 71 -20.81 -7.59 -8.30
CA LYS A 71 -21.94 -8.29 -8.93
C LYS A 71 -23.19 -7.44 -8.92
N LYS A 72 -23.55 -6.86 -7.77
CA LYS A 72 -24.72 -5.99 -7.62
C LYS A 72 -24.68 -4.77 -8.57
N ALA A 73 -23.51 -4.16 -8.75
CA ALA A 73 -23.34 -3.04 -9.68
C ALA A 73 -23.52 -3.48 -11.14
N VAL A 74 -22.93 -4.63 -11.53
CA VAL A 74 -23.08 -5.21 -12.86
C VAL A 74 -24.53 -5.57 -13.15
N ASP A 75 -25.22 -6.23 -12.21
CA ASP A 75 -26.63 -6.60 -12.33
C ASP A 75 -27.55 -5.36 -12.47
N ALA A 76 -27.14 -4.22 -11.93
CA ALA A 76 -27.81 -2.93 -12.12
C ALA A 76 -27.45 -2.25 -13.46
N GLY A 77 -26.68 -2.89 -14.33
CA GLY A 77 -26.29 -2.38 -15.65
C GLY A 77 -25.12 -1.40 -15.65
N ILE A 78 -24.42 -1.23 -14.53
CA ILE A 78 -23.29 -0.33 -14.38
C ILE A 78 -22.03 -1.00 -14.93
N LYS A 79 -21.22 -0.27 -15.69
CA LYS A 79 -19.87 -0.72 -16.10
C LYS A 79 -18.92 -0.67 -14.91
N VAL A 80 -18.21 -1.75 -14.64
CA VAL A 80 -17.34 -1.85 -13.47
C VAL A 80 -15.90 -2.15 -13.88
N ALA A 81 -14.99 -1.34 -13.40
CA ALA A 81 -13.55 -1.64 -13.38
C ALA A 81 -13.06 -1.71 -11.92
N VAL A 82 -12.16 -2.63 -11.63
CA VAL A 82 -11.58 -2.77 -10.30
C VAL A 82 -10.05 -2.70 -10.39
N PHE A 83 -9.45 -1.98 -9.47
CA PHE A 83 -8.00 -1.92 -9.29
C PHE A 83 -7.66 -2.28 -7.84
N ASP A 84 -6.78 -3.26 -7.65
CA ASP A 84 -6.37 -3.73 -6.31
C ASP A 84 -7.55 -3.96 -5.35
N THR A 85 -8.64 -4.49 -5.88
CA THR A 85 -9.86 -4.80 -5.13
C THR A 85 -10.03 -6.31 -5.09
N ALA A 86 -10.37 -6.85 -3.93
CA ALA A 86 -10.63 -8.27 -3.76
C ALA A 86 -11.91 -8.68 -4.49
N VAL A 87 -11.77 -9.37 -5.61
CA VAL A 87 -12.87 -9.96 -6.37
C VAL A 87 -12.58 -11.43 -6.60
N SER A 88 -13.45 -12.31 -6.11
CA SER A 88 -13.31 -13.74 -6.25
C SER A 88 -14.01 -14.24 -7.52
N GLY A 89 -13.24 -14.94 -8.35
CA GLY A 89 -13.71 -15.50 -9.62
C GLY A 89 -13.88 -14.45 -10.72
N GLU A 90 -14.20 -14.93 -11.90
CA GLU A 90 -14.50 -14.09 -13.06
C GLU A 90 -15.93 -13.58 -13.00
N ILE A 91 -16.12 -12.28 -13.16
CA ILE A 91 -17.44 -11.65 -13.28
C ILE A 91 -17.53 -11.06 -14.70
N PRO A 92 -18.42 -11.60 -15.57
CA PRO A 92 -18.53 -11.12 -16.94
C PRO A 92 -18.78 -9.61 -17.01
N GLY A 93 -18.02 -8.91 -17.87
CA GLY A 93 -18.14 -7.47 -18.06
C GLY A 93 -17.42 -6.60 -17.04
N VAL A 94 -16.65 -7.20 -16.11
CA VAL A 94 -15.79 -6.48 -15.16
C VAL A 94 -14.35 -6.48 -15.66
N THR A 95 -13.75 -5.31 -15.71
CA THR A 95 -12.30 -5.19 -15.93
C THR A 95 -11.59 -5.27 -14.58
N VAL A 96 -10.68 -6.23 -14.45
CA VAL A 96 -9.86 -6.43 -13.24
C VAL A 96 -8.42 -6.06 -13.56
N SER A 97 -7.85 -5.18 -12.75
CA SER A 97 -6.43 -4.80 -12.83
C SER A 97 -5.80 -4.75 -11.44
N GLN A 98 -4.50 -4.92 -11.41
CA GLN A 98 -3.70 -4.88 -10.18
C GLN A 98 -2.25 -4.52 -10.52
N GLN A 99 -1.53 -4.00 -9.53
CA GLN A 99 -0.09 -3.82 -9.66
C GLN A 99 0.65 -5.15 -9.49
N ASP A 100 1.88 -5.23 -10.02
CA ASP A 100 2.75 -6.39 -9.83
C ASP A 100 3.47 -6.31 -8.48
N ASP A 101 2.76 -6.64 -7.41
CA ASP A 101 3.28 -6.61 -6.04
C ASP A 101 4.40 -7.62 -5.80
N ALA A 102 4.46 -8.69 -6.59
CA ALA A 102 5.55 -9.66 -6.51
C ALA A 102 6.86 -9.01 -6.97
N SER A 103 6.88 -8.39 -8.14
CA SER A 103 8.05 -7.67 -8.65
C SER A 103 8.44 -6.49 -7.75
N LEU A 104 7.48 -5.72 -7.21
CA LEU A 104 7.76 -4.65 -6.25
C LEU A 104 8.48 -5.19 -5.01
N THR A 105 8.02 -6.32 -4.49
CA THR A 105 8.63 -6.99 -3.32
C THR A 105 10.01 -7.55 -3.66
N GLU A 106 10.15 -8.22 -4.81
CA GLU A 106 11.44 -8.76 -5.27
C GLU A 106 12.51 -7.67 -5.44
N LEU A 107 12.12 -6.52 -5.97
CA LEU A 107 13.05 -5.40 -6.16
C LEU A 107 13.43 -4.75 -4.83
N SER A 108 12.46 -4.45 -3.94
CA SER A 108 12.73 -3.75 -2.69
C SER A 108 13.39 -4.65 -1.63
N PHE A 109 12.80 -5.81 -1.36
CA PHE A 109 13.34 -6.77 -0.40
C PHE A 109 14.59 -7.49 -0.94
N GLY A 110 14.62 -7.79 -2.24
CA GLY A 110 15.80 -8.35 -2.90
C GLY A 110 17.01 -7.43 -2.84
N GLN A 111 16.82 -6.10 -2.89
CA GLN A 111 17.92 -5.16 -2.66
C GLN A 111 18.40 -5.20 -1.20
N LEU A 112 17.50 -5.30 -0.21
CA LEU A 112 17.89 -5.54 1.19
C LEU A 112 18.74 -6.81 1.31
N VAL A 113 18.29 -7.92 0.73
CA VAL A 113 19.04 -9.19 0.75
C VAL A 113 20.44 -9.02 0.19
N LYS A 114 20.59 -8.30 -0.93
CA LYS A 114 21.90 -8.01 -1.57
C LYS A 114 22.79 -7.15 -0.67
N ASP A 115 22.26 -6.07 -0.12
CA ASP A 115 23.04 -5.11 0.69
C ASP A 115 23.58 -5.75 1.98
N PHE A 116 22.92 -6.77 2.49
CA PHE A 116 23.33 -7.52 3.67
C PHE A 116 23.94 -8.90 3.36
N ASN A 117 24.24 -9.19 2.08
CA ASN A 117 24.79 -10.48 1.65
C ASN A 117 23.97 -11.69 2.17
N GLY A 118 22.66 -11.56 2.18
CA GLY A 118 21.73 -12.60 2.61
C GLY A 118 21.65 -12.83 4.12
N LYS A 119 22.17 -11.93 4.96
CA LYS A 119 22.20 -12.09 6.42
C LYS A 119 21.89 -10.79 7.14
N ALA A 120 20.68 -10.69 7.71
CA ALA A 120 20.24 -9.54 8.49
C ALA A 120 19.13 -9.90 9.48
N ASN A 121 19.05 -9.14 10.57
CA ASN A 121 17.91 -9.12 11.47
C ASN A 121 17.01 -7.95 11.07
N ILE A 122 15.75 -8.22 10.75
CA ILE A 122 14.85 -7.22 10.21
C ILE A 122 13.58 -7.03 11.03
N VAL A 123 13.00 -5.86 10.91
CA VAL A 123 11.61 -5.57 11.30
C VAL A 123 10.79 -5.39 10.03
N LYS A 124 9.66 -6.08 9.94
CA LYS A 124 8.71 -5.94 8.84
C LYS A 124 7.55 -5.04 9.23
N LEU A 125 7.20 -4.11 8.35
CA LEU A 125 6.03 -3.25 8.49
C LEU A 125 4.98 -3.69 7.47
N TRP A 126 3.88 -4.29 7.95
CA TRP A 126 2.86 -4.92 7.12
C TRP A 126 1.52 -4.98 7.84
N VAL A 127 0.43 -4.98 7.09
CA VAL A 127 -0.93 -5.14 7.60
C VAL A 127 -1.72 -6.07 6.70
N ALA A 128 -2.52 -6.95 7.30
CA ALA A 128 -3.38 -7.90 6.61
C ALA A 128 -4.66 -7.25 6.06
N GLY A 129 -5.32 -7.95 5.12
CA GLY A 129 -6.67 -7.66 4.66
C GLY A 129 -6.79 -6.77 3.44
N PHE A 130 -5.68 -6.23 2.92
CA PHE A 130 -5.66 -5.48 1.66
C PHE A 130 -4.99 -6.31 0.56
N PRO A 131 -5.60 -6.45 -0.63
CA PRO A 131 -5.07 -7.29 -1.69
C PRO A 131 -3.60 -7.03 -2.05
N PRO A 132 -3.10 -5.78 -2.20
CA PRO A 132 -1.69 -5.54 -2.43
C PRO A 132 -0.80 -6.05 -1.29
N MET A 133 -1.24 -5.86 -0.03
CA MET A 133 -0.47 -6.29 1.14
C MET A 133 -0.35 -7.81 1.21
N GLU A 134 -1.42 -8.54 0.88
CA GLU A 134 -1.41 -10.01 0.83
C GLU A 134 -0.49 -10.53 -0.28
N ARG A 135 -0.49 -9.90 -1.46
CA ARG A 135 0.40 -10.28 -2.56
C ARG A 135 1.87 -9.98 -2.22
N ARG A 136 2.17 -8.82 -1.61
CA ARG A 136 3.50 -8.46 -1.10
C ARG A 136 3.97 -9.46 -0.04
N GLN A 137 3.08 -9.86 0.87
CA GLN A 137 3.36 -10.87 1.90
C GLN A 137 3.69 -12.24 1.30
N ALA A 138 2.95 -12.69 0.29
CA ALA A 138 3.21 -13.97 -0.37
C ALA A 138 4.60 -14.00 -1.04
N ALA A 139 4.95 -12.94 -1.76
CA ALA A 139 6.28 -12.79 -2.36
C ALA A 139 7.39 -12.73 -1.30
N TYR A 140 7.19 -11.92 -0.24
CA TYR A 140 8.11 -11.83 0.89
C TYR A 140 8.38 -13.19 1.54
N GLN A 141 7.35 -13.98 1.82
CA GLN A 141 7.51 -15.30 2.42
C GLN A 141 8.34 -16.27 1.54
N THR A 142 8.18 -16.15 0.23
CA THR A 142 8.98 -16.92 -0.73
C THR A 142 10.44 -16.50 -0.67
N LEU A 143 10.72 -15.20 -0.71
CA LEU A 143 12.09 -14.67 -0.63
C LEU A 143 12.76 -14.97 0.72
N LEU A 144 12.00 -14.90 1.81
CA LEU A 144 12.52 -15.22 3.15
C LEU A 144 12.96 -16.68 3.26
N LYS A 145 12.19 -17.62 2.70
CA LYS A 145 12.55 -19.05 2.64
C LYS A 145 13.82 -19.29 1.82
N GLN A 146 14.01 -18.53 0.74
CA GLN A 146 15.20 -18.61 -0.11
C GLN A 146 16.45 -18.01 0.57
N ASN A 147 16.26 -17.15 1.57
CA ASN A 147 17.32 -16.42 2.26
C ASN A 147 17.30 -16.69 3.78
N PRO A 148 17.65 -17.89 4.25
CA PRO A 148 17.49 -18.30 5.65
C PRO A 148 18.40 -17.51 6.64
N GLY A 149 19.34 -16.74 6.13
CA GLY A 149 20.15 -15.82 6.92
C GLY A 149 19.45 -14.52 7.29
N ILE A 150 18.34 -14.18 6.62
CA ILE A 150 17.49 -13.06 6.99
C ILE A 150 16.50 -13.53 8.07
N LYS A 151 16.49 -12.82 9.20
CA LYS A 151 15.65 -13.15 10.36
C LYS A 151 14.66 -12.03 10.65
N GLU A 152 13.37 -12.30 10.52
CA GLU A 152 12.32 -11.41 10.96
C GLU A 152 12.24 -11.45 12.50
N LEU A 153 12.56 -10.33 13.15
CA LEU A 153 12.47 -10.18 14.61
C LEU A 153 11.08 -9.77 15.06
N GLU A 154 10.47 -8.87 14.31
CA GLU A 154 9.15 -8.32 14.59
C GLU A 154 8.40 -8.06 13.28
N SER A 155 7.07 -8.17 13.33
CA SER A 155 6.16 -7.78 12.25
C SER A 155 5.05 -6.94 12.84
N ILE A 156 4.94 -5.68 12.41
CA ILE A 156 3.97 -4.71 12.92
C ILE A 156 3.32 -3.93 11.79
N GLY A 157 2.14 -3.42 12.03
CA GLY A 157 1.41 -2.50 11.14
C GLY A 157 -0.05 -2.42 11.54
N ALA A 158 -0.69 -1.32 11.20
CA ALA A 158 -2.12 -1.13 11.31
C ALA A 158 -2.55 0.00 10.36
N VAL A 159 -3.77 -0.04 9.87
CA VAL A 159 -4.40 1.11 9.20
C VAL A 159 -5.19 1.89 10.23
N SER A 160 -4.89 3.18 10.33
CA SER A 160 -5.55 4.12 11.24
C SER A 160 -5.67 5.48 10.56
N SER A 161 -6.25 6.44 11.24
CA SER A 161 -6.28 7.84 10.76
C SER A 161 -4.92 8.53 10.76
N ASP A 162 -3.93 8.00 11.51
CA ASP A 162 -2.54 8.47 11.55
C ASP A 162 -1.57 7.28 11.48
N VAL A 163 -1.47 6.67 10.32
CA VAL A 163 -0.58 5.50 10.07
C VAL A 163 0.88 5.83 10.38
N GLN A 164 1.34 7.02 10.02
CA GLN A 164 2.72 7.44 10.24
C GLN A 164 3.04 7.57 11.73
N GLY A 165 2.19 8.26 12.51
CA GLY A 165 2.37 8.44 13.95
C GLY A 165 2.30 7.12 14.71
N ASP A 166 1.32 6.28 14.40
CA ASP A 166 1.18 4.96 15.01
C ASP A 166 2.39 4.06 14.72
N THR A 167 2.89 4.10 13.48
CA THR A 167 4.08 3.33 13.11
C THR A 167 5.32 3.88 13.82
N ALA A 168 5.48 5.20 13.90
CA ALA A 168 6.59 5.80 14.62
C ALA A 168 6.62 5.38 16.09
N ASN A 169 5.46 5.39 16.76
CA ASN A 169 5.34 4.95 18.16
C ASN A 169 5.70 3.47 18.32
N LYS A 170 5.20 2.59 17.46
CA LYS A 170 5.49 1.14 17.52
C LYS A 170 6.95 0.84 17.22
N VAL A 171 7.53 1.48 16.20
CA VAL A 171 8.95 1.33 15.89
C VAL A 171 9.80 1.87 17.04
N GLY A 172 9.45 3.02 17.64
CA GLY A 172 10.12 3.54 18.82
C GLY A 172 10.17 2.53 19.98
N ALA A 173 9.06 1.85 20.25
CA ALA A 173 9.02 0.79 21.26
C ALA A 173 9.94 -0.40 20.91
N ILE A 174 9.99 -0.80 19.63
CA ILE A 174 10.90 -1.85 19.15
C ILE A 174 12.36 -1.41 19.32
N LEU A 175 12.70 -0.15 19.00
CA LEU A 175 14.04 0.37 19.17
C LEU A 175 14.48 0.41 20.63
N ALA A 176 13.57 0.63 21.57
CA ALA A 176 13.84 0.53 23.00
C ALA A 176 14.08 -0.93 23.45
N LYS A 177 13.37 -1.89 22.86
CA LYS A 177 13.52 -3.34 23.13
C LYS A 177 14.85 -3.90 22.58
N TYR A 178 15.29 -3.44 21.41
CA TYR A 178 16.46 -3.96 20.73
C TYR A 178 17.61 -2.94 20.71
N PRO A 179 18.71 -3.18 21.46
CA PRO A 179 19.86 -2.27 21.48
C PRO A 179 20.55 -2.19 20.11
N LYS A 180 21.45 -1.20 19.97
CA LYS A 180 22.24 -1.00 18.74
C LYS A 180 22.92 -2.28 18.29
N GLY A 181 22.92 -2.53 16.97
CA GLY A 181 23.49 -3.71 16.34
C GLY A 181 22.62 -4.97 16.41
N LYS A 182 21.38 -4.89 16.92
CA LYS A 182 20.44 -6.03 16.93
C LYS A 182 19.45 -6.01 15.78
N ILE A 183 19.15 -4.85 15.23
CA ILE A 183 18.31 -4.67 14.04
C ILE A 183 19.22 -4.08 12.96
N ASP A 184 19.27 -4.73 11.81
CA ASP A 184 20.07 -4.30 10.66
C ASP A 184 19.22 -3.46 9.68
N ALA A 185 17.96 -3.87 9.47
CA ALA A 185 17.07 -3.18 8.53
C ALA A 185 15.61 -3.20 8.97
N ILE A 186 14.84 -2.27 8.40
CA ILE A 186 13.38 -2.27 8.40
C ILE A 186 12.92 -2.38 6.95
N TRP A 187 11.96 -3.27 6.68
CA TRP A 187 11.30 -3.38 5.39
C TRP A 187 9.83 -2.99 5.52
N GLY A 188 9.45 -1.91 4.81
CA GLY A 188 8.09 -1.38 4.77
C GLY A 188 7.37 -1.79 3.50
N THR A 189 6.19 -2.37 3.66
CA THR A 189 5.34 -2.77 2.54
C THR A 189 4.51 -1.60 1.97
N TRP A 190 4.58 -0.44 2.60
CA TRP A 190 3.87 0.78 2.23
C TRP A 190 4.68 1.99 2.71
N ASP A 191 4.74 3.06 1.91
CA ASP A 191 5.51 4.27 2.20
C ASP A 191 5.07 4.97 3.50
N ALA A 192 3.76 5.02 3.80
CA ALA A 192 3.27 5.61 5.04
C ALA A 192 3.84 4.92 6.30
N PHE A 193 4.03 3.59 6.27
CA PHE A 193 4.75 2.87 7.32
C PHE A 193 6.22 3.29 7.36
N SER A 194 6.83 3.42 6.20
CA SER A 194 8.26 3.75 6.10
C SER A 194 8.55 5.18 6.54
N GLN A 195 7.65 6.12 6.30
CA GLN A 195 7.71 7.48 6.84
C GLN A 195 7.68 7.48 8.37
N GLY A 196 6.78 6.70 8.97
CA GLY A 196 6.73 6.51 10.43
C GLY A 196 8.00 5.89 10.99
N ALA A 197 8.52 4.84 10.32
CA ALA A 197 9.78 4.23 10.71
C ALA A 197 10.96 5.20 10.59
N TYR A 198 11.03 5.95 9.49
CA TYR A 198 12.05 6.99 9.30
C TYR A 198 12.07 7.98 10.46
N LYS A 199 10.88 8.51 10.83
CA LYS A 199 10.73 9.43 11.96
C LYS A 199 11.27 8.80 13.25
N ALA A 200 10.86 7.58 13.57
CA ALA A 200 11.34 6.89 14.77
C ALA A 200 12.85 6.67 14.77
N LEU A 201 13.44 6.28 13.64
CA LEU A 201 14.89 6.11 13.50
C LEU A 201 15.66 7.41 13.75
N LYS A 202 15.17 8.53 13.21
CA LYS A 202 15.80 9.85 13.41
C LYS A 202 15.68 10.33 14.85
N GLU A 203 14.48 10.25 15.45
CA GLU A 203 14.21 10.70 16.82
C GLU A 203 14.99 9.89 17.88
N ASN A 204 15.24 8.62 17.63
CA ASN A 204 15.99 7.74 18.53
C ASN A 204 17.49 7.62 18.20
N GLY A 205 17.99 8.36 17.21
CA GLY A 205 19.40 8.30 16.81
C GLY A 205 19.85 6.92 16.33
N ARG A 206 18.95 6.19 15.62
CA ARG A 206 19.14 4.82 15.13
C ARG A 206 19.26 4.74 13.61
N THR A 207 19.90 5.74 13.00
CA THR A 207 20.05 5.85 11.54
C THR A 207 21.06 4.85 10.94
N GLU A 208 21.72 4.04 11.76
CA GLU A 208 22.47 2.87 11.31
C GLU A 208 21.57 1.78 10.72
N ILE A 209 20.32 1.67 11.17
CA ILE A 209 19.32 0.73 10.65
C ILE A 209 18.87 1.20 9.27
N LYS A 210 19.00 0.35 8.25
CA LYS A 210 18.61 0.69 6.88
C LYS A 210 17.11 0.48 6.66
N LEU A 211 16.50 1.39 5.89
CA LEU A 211 15.08 1.33 5.56
C LEU A 211 14.90 1.05 4.07
N TYR A 212 14.06 0.07 3.76
CA TYR A 212 13.66 -0.35 2.41
C TYR A 212 12.15 -0.34 2.32
N SER A 213 11.60 0.09 1.20
CA SER A 213 10.17 0.35 1.09
C SER A 213 9.59 0.01 -0.27
N ILE A 214 8.28 -0.01 -0.31
CA ILE A 214 7.46 0.00 -1.52
C ILE A 214 6.59 1.26 -1.46
N ASP A 215 6.20 1.75 -2.63
CA ASP A 215 5.52 3.01 -2.93
C ASP A 215 6.45 4.24 -2.77
N ILE A 216 6.02 5.38 -3.30
CA ILE A 216 6.81 6.61 -3.25
C ILE A 216 5.92 7.85 -3.33
N SER A 217 6.30 8.87 -2.57
CA SER A 217 5.71 10.20 -2.59
C SER A 217 6.80 11.28 -2.72
N ASN A 218 6.40 12.52 -2.93
CA ASN A 218 7.33 13.65 -2.89
C ASN A 218 7.99 13.80 -1.52
N GLN A 219 7.26 13.47 -0.44
CA GLN A 219 7.80 13.47 0.92
C GLN A 219 8.91 12.42 1.06
N ASP A 220 8.70 11.21 0.56
CA ASP A 220 9.69 10.13 0.61
C ASP A 220 10.98 10.53 -0.09
N LEU A 221 10.86 11.12 -1.29
CA LEU A 221 12.01 11.62 -2.04
C LEU A 221 12.81 12.67 -1.25
N GLN A 222 12.13 13.54 -0.50
CA GLN A 222 12.79 14.51 0.37
C GLN A 222 13.53 13.81 1.51
N LEU A 223 12.86 12.88 2.21
CA LEU A 223 13.45 12.11 3.31
C LEU A 223 14.62 11.25 2.85
N MET A 224 14.52 10.62 1.69
CA MET A 224 15.61 9.80 1.11
C MET A 224 16.83 10.64 0.73
N ARG A 225 16.65 11.91 0.31
CA ARG A 225 17.73 12.82 -0.08
C ARG A 225 18.42 13.51 1.09
N GLU A 226 17.86 13.44 2.29
CA GLU A 226 18.53 14.01 3.47
C GLU A 226 19.92 13.41 3.69
N ALA A 227 20.88 14.26 4.07
CA ALA A 227 22.23 13.77 4.40
C ALA A 227 22.19 12.75 5.55
N GLY A 228 22.76 11.57 5.31
CA GLY A 228 22.75 10.48 6.29
C GLY A 228 21.41 9.76 6.42
N SER A 229 20.50 9.91 5.44
CA SER A 229 19.21 9.20 5.44
C SER A 229 19.40 7.69 5.58
N PRO A 230 18.67 7.05 6.52
CA PRO A 230 18.61 5.60 6.61
C PRO A 230 17.81 4.96 5.46
N TRP A 231 16.93 5.69 4.80
CA TRP A 231 16.06 5.19 3.75
C TRP A 231 16.82 4.99 2.44
N LYS A 232 17.07 3.73 2.06
CA LYS A 232 17.97 3.36 0.96
C LYS A 232 17.27 3.09 -0.35
N VAL A 233 16.10 2.48 -0.27
CA VAL A 233 15.34 2.05 -1.45
C VAL A 233 13.87 2.27 -1.22
N SER A 234 13.18 2.76 -2.25
CA SER A 234 11.75 2.61 -2.41
C SER A 234 11.44 2.21 -3.84
N VAL A 235 10.59 1.23 -4.03
CA VAL A 235 10.17 0.72 -5.33
C VAL A 235 8.71 1.05 -5.53
N ALA A 236 8.37 1.68 -6.63
CA ALA A 236 7.03 2.22 -6.82
C ALA A 236 6.50 2.01 -8.24
N VAL A 237 5.19 2.07 -8.35
CA VAL A 237 4.44 2.34 -9.57
C VAL A 237 4.08 3.84 -9.62
N ASP A 238 3.63 4.32 -10.77
CA ASP A 238 3.07 5.68 -10.89
C ASP A 238 1.56 5.65 -10.63
N PRO A 239 1.09 6.11 -9.45
CA PRO A 239 -0.34 6.04 -9.11
C PRO A 239 -1.20 6.91 -10.01
N LYS A 240 -0.64 8.02 -10.52
CA LYS A 240 -1.35 8.91 -11.43
C LYS A 240 -1.59 8.27 -12.79
N LEU A 241 -0.59 7.55 -13.31
CA LEU A 241 -0.71 6.82 -14.57
C LEU A 241 -1.67 5.63 -14.43
N ILE A 242 -1.67 4.96 -13.28
CA ILE A 242 -2.62 3.87 -13.00
C ILE A 242 -4.06 4.39 -12.94
N GLY A 243 -4.28 5.56 -12.35
CA GLY A 243 -5.60 6.18 -12.26
C GLY A 243 -6.13 6.70 -13.58
N ALA A 244 -5.27 6.95 -14.56
CA ALA A 244 -5.62 7.42 -15.90
C ALA A 244 -6.14 6.31 -16.81
#